data_ef5c9a00fca7b232d50682a490fa8fa8
#
_entry.id   ef5c9a00fca7b232d50682a490fa8fa8
#
_cell.length_a   1.000
_cell.length_b   1.000
_cell.length_c   1.000
_cell.angle_alpha   90.00
_cell.angle_beta   90.00
_cell.angle_gamma   90.00
#
_symmetry.space_group_name_H-M   'P 1'
#
loop_
_entity.id
_entity.type
_entity.pdbx_description
1 polymer ?
#
loop_
_entity_poly.entity_id
_entity_poly.type
_entity_poly.pdbx_seq_one_letter_code
_entity_poly.pdbx_strand_id
1 'polypeptide(L)'
;TYKRTYARRLDEFDPGTEGTEEWFQTCRRVIEGMFTIQKKHVASLGLEWNDTKAQKTAKEAYDRLFNLKWTPPGRGLWMMGTKFVEERTGAGLFNCSFRSTREIDTKGGYLFRWIMDALMLGVGVGFDTLGSRKLTVKQPEWIDEVHYVPDDREGWCESVQILLDGYFFGQR
;
A
#
# COMPACT_ATOMS: atom_id res chain seq x y z
N THR A 1 16.04 -11.88 -14.55
CA THR A 1 14.83 -11.69 -13.74
C THR A 1 14.89 -10.39 -12.93
N TYR A 2 16.01 -10.12 -12.20
CA TYR A 2 16.14 -8.94 -11.32
C TYR A 2 15.85 -7.61 -12.05
N LYS A 3 16.57 -7.27 -13.13
CA LYS A 3 16.38 -6.00 -13.86
C LYS A 3 14.96 -5.81 -14.41
N ARG A 4 14.29 -6.88 -14.79
CA ARG A 4 12.92 -6.82 -15.31
C ARG A 4 11.87 -6.60 -14.23
N THR A 5 12.11 -7.09 -13.00
CA THR A 5 11.06 -7.20 -11.99
C THR A 5 11.26 -6.26 -10.81
N TYR A 6 12.48 -6.04 -10.35
CA TYR A 6 12.76 -5.36 -9.09
C TYR A 6 13.55 -4.06 -9.23
N ALA A 7 14.37 -3.93 -10.27
CA ALA A 7 15.11 -2.72 -10.54
C ALA A 7 14.13 -1.59 -10.94
N ARG A 8 14.25 -0.44 -10.29
CA ARG A 8 13.46 0.75 -10.62
C ARG A 8 14.13 1.54 -11.74
N ARG A 9 13.36 2.34 -12.43
CA ARG A 9 13.91 3.29 -13.40
C ARG A 9 14.64 4.40 -12.67
N LEU A 10 15.77 4.83 -13.20
CA LEU A 10 16.58 5.88 -12.57
C LEU A 10 15.90 7.25 -12.61
N ASP A 11 15.10 7.52 -13.66
CA ASP A 11 14.33 8.76 -13.79
C ASP A 11 13.25 8.97 -12.71
N GLU A 12 12.88 7.91 -11.98
CA GLU A 12 12.00 8.03 -10.80
C GLU A 12 12.67 8.77 -9.62
N PHE A 13 13.99 8.74 -9.57
CA PHE A 13 14.79 9.35 -8.50
C PHE A 13 15.55 10.58 -8.96
N ASP A 14 16.01 10.58 -10.20
CA ASP A 14 16.75 11.67 -10.83
C ASP A 14 16.20 11.91 -12.25
N PRO A 15 15.29 12.90 -12.41
CA PRO A 15 14.65 13.19 -13.69
C PRO A 15 15.66 13.43 -14.80
N GLY A 16 15.49 12.74 -15.92
CA GLY A 16 16.38 12.82 -17.07
C GLY A 16 17.53 11.80 -17.10
N THR A 17 17.63 10.95 -16.06
CA THR A 17 18.57 9.84 -16.05
C THR A 17 17.95 8.61 -16.69
N GLU A 18 18.56 8.14 -17.78
CA GLU A 18 18.09 6.93 -18.46
C GLU A 18 18.57 5.65 -17.77
N GLY A 19 17.78 4.56 -17.94
CA GLY A 19 18.16 3.23 -17.49
C GLY A 19 17.44 2.77 -16.24
N THR A 20 17.90 1.65 -15.70
CA THR A 20 17.38 1.02 -14.49
C THR A 20 18.47 0.80 -13.47
N GLU A 21 18.07 0.71 -12.20
CA GLU A 21 19.00 0.43 -11.09
C GLU A 21 19.90 -0.78 -11.35
N GLU A 22 21.13 -0.67 -10.94
CA GLU A 22 22.01 -1.83 -10.70
C GLU A 22 21.77 -2.40 -9.30
N TRP A 23 22.22 -3.62 -9.04
CA TRP A 23 21.97 -4.32 -7.79
C TRP A 23 22.37 -3.53 -6.54
N PHE A 24 23.53 -2.89 -6.59
CA PHE A 24 24.00 -2.07 -5.46
C PHE A 24 23.11 -0.86 -5.20
N GLN A 25 22.51 -0.26 -6.23
CA GLN A 25 21.60 0.88 -6.11
C GLN A 25 20.27 0.45 -5.47
N THR A 26 19.72 -0.70 -5.92
CA THR A 26 18.53 -1.27 -5.26
C THR A 26 18.79 -1.59 -3.79
N CYS A 27 19.93 -2.23 -3.47
CA CYS A 27 20.29 -2.49 -2.07
C CYS A 27 20.34 -1.21 -1.24
N ARG A 28 20.95 -0.17 -1.79
CA ARG A 28 21.05 1.14 -1.15
C ARG A 28 19.67 1.75 -0.93
N ARG A 29 18.86 1.85 -1.96
CA ARG A 29 17.49 2.39 -1.89
C ARG A 29 16.65 1.67 -0.83
N VAL A 30 16.68 0.35 -0.82
CA VAL A 30 15.90 -0.47 0.14
C VAL A 30 16.33 -0.18 1.57
N ILE A 31 17.64 -0.18 1.84
CA ILE A 31 18.15 0.06 3.20
C ILE A 31 17.89 1.52 3.63
N GLU A 32 18.18 2.50 2.78
CA GLU A 32 17.89 3.90 3.06
C GLU A 32 16.40 4.14 3.31
N GLY A 33 15.51 3.52 2.53
CA GLY A 33 14.07 3.61 2.73
C GLY A 33 13.62 3.04 4.07
N MET A 34 14.13 1.88 4.47
CA MET A 34 13.82 1.27 5.77
C MET A 34 14.23 2.17 6.93
N PHE A 35 15.45 2.72 6.90
CA PHE A 35 15.96 3.57 7.97
C PHE A 35 15.31 4.96 7.96
N THR A 36 14.91 5.48 6.81
CA THR A 36 14.14 6.72 6.70
C THR A 36 12.78 6.60 7.39
N ILE A 37 12.06 5.50 7.18
CA ILE A 37 10.79 5.22 7.87
C ILE A 37 10.99 5.13 9.38
N GLN A 38 12.02 4.41 9.83
CA GLN A 38 12.32 4.30 11.25
C GLN A 38 12.67 5.67 11.89
N LYS A 39 13.49 6.47 11.20
CA LYS A 39 13.88 7.81 11.67
C LYS A 39 12.66 8.73 11.78
N LYS A 40 11.79 8.74 10.75
CA LYS A 40 10.53 9.50 10.77
C LYS A 40 9.62 9.06 11.93
N HIS A 41 9.52 7.75 12.17
CA HIS A 41 8.71 7.22 13.28
C HIS A 41 9.27 7.61 14.65
N VAL A 42 10.57 7.47 14.88
CA VAL A 42 11.22 7.88 16.14
C VAL A 42 11.00 9.38 16.38
N ALA A 43 11.15 10.21 15.36
CA ALA A 43 10.89 11.63 15.43
C ALA A 43 9.42 11.95 15.77
N SER A 44 8.46 11.21 15.21
CA SER A 44 7.03 11.39 15.50
C SER A 44 6.65 11.06 16.95
N LEU A 45 7.47 10.25 17.63
CA LEU A 45 7.32 9.93 19.04
C LEU A 45 8.06 10.92 19.97
N GLY A 46 8.73 11.94 19.41
CA GLY A 46 9.54 12.89 20.18
C GLY A 46 10.82 12.28 20.76
N LEU A 47 11.27 11.14 20.22
CA LEU A 47 12.47 10.44 20.69
C LEU A 47 13.69 10.85 19.87
N GLU A 48 14.87 10.77 20.51
CA GLU A 48 16.14 11.06 19.87
C GLU A 48 16.58 9.90 18.95
N TRP A 49 17.02 10.23 17.76
CA TRP A 49 17.56 9.28 16.79
C TRP A 49 19.07 9.09 16.99
N ASN A 50 19.50 7.85 17.20
CA ASN A 50 20.92 7.52 17.33
C ASN A 50 21.55 7.25 15.95
N ASP A 51 22.12 8.28 15.33
CA ASP A 51 22.71 8.17 13.99
C ASP A 51 23.87 7.16 13.93
N THR A 52 24.74 7.11 14.94
CA THR A 52 25.89 6.19 14.97
C THR A 52 25.44 4.74 14.95
N LYS A 53 24.48 4.39 15.79
CA LYS A 53 23.90 3.03 15.83
C LYS A 53 23.18 2.71 14.54
N ALA A 54 22.39 3.64 14.00
CA ALA A 54 21.65 3.48 12.77
C ALA A 54 22.59 3.22 11.59
N GLN A 55 23.65 4.03 11.43
CA GLN A 55 24.64 3.87 10.35
C GLN A 55 25.33 2.50 10.41
N LYS A 56 25.76 2.09 11.60
CA LYS A 56 26.36 0.75 11.76
C LYS A 56 25.42 -0.35 11.33
N THR A 57 24.17 -0.33 11.82
CA THR A 57 23.16 -1.36 11.50
C THR A 57 22.77 -1.32 10.03
N ALA A 58 22.64 -0.13 9.42
CA ALA A 58 22.35 0.03 8.01
C ALA A 58 23.45 -0.56 7.12
N LYS A 59 24.73 -0.32 7.49
CA LYS A 59 25.86 -0.92 6.78
C LYS A 59 25.85 -2.43 6.84
N GLU A 60 25.65 -3.01 8.01
CA GLU A 60 25.55 -4.47 8.17
C GLU A 60 24.38 -5.05 7.35
N ALA A 61 23.22 -4.39 7.38
CA ALA A 61 22.06 -4.81 6.61
C ALA A 61 22.32 -4.74 5.10
N TYR A 62 22.96 -3.65 4.63
CA TYR A 62 23.38 -3.51 3.24
C TYR A 62 24.34 -4.62 2.81
N ASP A 63 25.40 -4.87 3.58
CA ASP A 63 26.41 -5.89 3.27
C ASP A 63 25.79 -7.28 3.17
N ARG A 64 24.84 -7.59 4.03
CA ARG A 64 24.11 -8.87 4.00
C ARG A 64 23.17 -8.97 2.81
N LEU A 65 22.42 -7.91 2.49
CA LEU A 65 21.53 -7.85 1.33
C LEU A 65 22.33 -7.92 0.04
N PHE A 66 23.39 -7.12 -0.09
CA PHE A 66 24.25 -7.10 -1.28
C PHE A 66 24.84 -8.47 -1.58
N ASN A 67 25.30 -9.19 -0.56
CA ASN A 67 25.87 -10.52 -0.65
C ASN A 67 24.81 -11.64 -0.64
N LEU A 68 23.53 -11.33 -0.81
CA LEU A 68 22.41 -12.29 -0.87
C LEU A 68 22.32 -13.22 0.36
N LYS A 69 22.80 -12.78 1.52
CA LYS A 69 22.68 -13.54 2.79
C LYS A 69 21.27 -13.48 3.37
N TRP A 70 20.51 -12.48 2.99
CA TRP A 70 19.07 -12.34 3.17
C TRP A 70 18.51 -11.42 2.10
N THR A 71 17.19 -11.51 1.85
CA THR A 71 16.46 -10.58 1.00
C THR A 71 15.12 -10.24 1.66
N PRO A 72 14.63 -9.00 1.53
CA PRO A 72 13.24 -8.74 1.86
C PRO A 72 12.32 -9.49 0.87
N PRO A 73 11.01 -9.59 1.17
CA PRO A 73 10.03 -10.03 0.18
C PRO A 73 10.15 -9.23 -1.13
N GLY A 74 9.76 -9.84 -2.26
CA GLY A 74 9.89 -9.20 -3.57
C GLY A 74 9.34 -7.77 -3.64
N ARG A 75 8.21 -7.50 -2.95
CA ARG A 75 7.66 -6.14 -2.83
C ARG A 75 8.57 -5.17 -2.09
N GLY A 76 9.28 -5.66 -1.08
CA GLY A 76 10.30 -4.87 -0.38
C GLY A 76 11.43 -4.46 -1.32
N LEU A 77 11.93 -5.38 -2.15
CA LEU A 77 12.93 -5.04 -3.18
C LEU A 77 12.39 -4.05 -4.22
N TRP A 78 11.15 -4.20 -4.61
CA TRP A 78 10.54 -3.39 -5.66
C TRP A 78 10.14 -2.00 -5.17
N MET A 79 9.49 -1.88 -4.01
CA MET A 79 8.81 -0.66 -3.58
C MET A 79 9.52 0.12 -2.47
N MET A 80 10.32 -0.54 -1.61
CA MET A 80 10.94 0.14 -0.47
C MET A 80 11.86 1.28 -0.94
N GLY A 81 11.73 2.44 -0.31
CA GLY A 81 12.50 3.64 -0.64
C GLY A 81 12.01 4.38 -1.89
N THR A 82 10.79 4.11 -2.35
CA THR A 82 10.13 4.86 -3.42
C THR A 82 9.13 5.86 -2.84
N LYS A 83 8.83 6.93 -3.59
CA LYS A 83 7.78 7.90 -3.24
C LYS A 83 6.43 7.22 -3.01
N PHE A 84 6.13 6.18 -3.77
CA PHE A 84 4.89 5.41 -3.61
C PHE A 84 4.69 4.91 -2.17
N VAL A 85 5.72 4.33 -1.55
CA VAL A 85 5.64 3.86 -0.16
C VAL A 85 5.50 5.01 0.82
N GLU A 86 6.19 6.12 0.57
CA GLU A 86 6.12 7.30 1.44
C GLU A 86 4.76 8.00 1.39
N GLU A 87 4.16 8.12 0.21
CA GLU A 87 2.89 8.82 -0.02
C GLU A 87 1.66 7.96 0.29
N ARG A 88 1.76 6.63 0.15
CA ARG A 88 0.63 5.68 0.27
C ARG A 88 0.72 4.82 1.53
N THR A 89 1.37 5.30 2.59
CA THR A 89 1.44 4.65 3.93
C THR A 89 2.03 3.24 3.95
N GLY A 90 2.73 2.83 2.89
CA GLY A 90 3.37 1.52 2.82
C GLY A 90 2.42 0.33 2.62
N ALA A 91 1.13 0.57 2.36
CA ALA A 91 0.15 -0.50 2.15
C ALA A 91 0.56 -1.50 1.05
N GLY A 92 1.18 -1.00 -0.03
CA GLY A 92 1.70 -1.82 -1.12
C GLY A 92 2.83 -2.80 -0.73
N LEU A 93 3.43 -2.66 0.45
CA LEU A 93 4.45 -3.60 0.94
C LEU A 93 3.85 -4.91 1.47
N PHE A 94 2.56 -4.93 1.80
CA PHE A 94 1.89 -6.14 2.26
C PHE A 94 1.50 -7.04 1.09
N ASN A 95 1.77 -8.34 1.22
CA ASN A 95 1.37 -9.33 0.22
C ASN A 95 -0.08 -9.76 0.39
N CYS A 96 -0.52 -9.89 1.64
CA CYS A 96 -1.84 -10.41 1.99
C CYS A 96 -2.45 -9.58 3.12
N SER A 97 -3.77 -9.51 3.11
CA SER A 97 -4.57 -8.90 4.17
C SER A 97 -5.89 -9.64 4.32
N PHE A 98 -6.62 -9.30 5.37
CA PHE A 98 -7.93 -9.85 5.65
C PHE A 98 -8.87 -8.76 6.15
N ARG A 99 -10.12 -8.79 5.67
CA ARG A 99 -11.16 -7.88 6.11
C ARG A 99 -12.41 -8.65 6.52
N SER A 100 -12.83 -8.50 7.78
CA SER A 100 -14.08 -9.10 8.24
C SER A 100 -15.28 -8.27 7.77
N THR A 101 -16.34 -8.96 7.34
CA THR A 101 -17.64 -8.35 7.02
C THR A 101 -18.56 -8.18 8.23
N ARG A 102 -18.09 -8.53 9.43
CA ARG A 102 -18.89 -8.52 10.67
C ARG A 102 -19.59 -7.18 10.96
N GLU A 103 -19.01 -6.07 10.51
CA GLU A 103 -19.52 -4.72 10.73
C GLU A 103 -20.23 -4.14 9.49
N ILE A 104 -20.75 -5.00 8.61
CA ILE A 104 -21.39 -4.56 7.35
C ILE A 104 -22.65 -3.72 7.60
N ASP A 105 -23.35 -3.99 8.68
CA ASP A 105 -24.54 -3.26 9.14
C ASP A 105 -24.28 -1.79 9.51
N THR A 106 -23.04 -1.47 9.86
CA THR A 106 -22.62 -0.12 10.24
C THR A 106 -21.67 0.53 9.23
N LYS A 107 -20.82 -0.28 8.59
CA LYS A 107 -19.80 0.21 7.66
C LYS A 107 -20.17 0.07 6.19
N GLY A 108 -21.18 -0.74 5.88
CA GLY A 108 -21.71 -0.87 4.52
C GLY A 108 -20.65 -1.13 3.46
N GLY A 109 -20.76 -0.38 2.38
CA GLY A 109 -19.85 -0.41 1.22
C GLY A 109 -18.41 -0.05 1.52
N TYR A 110 -18.13 0.65 2.63
CA TYR A 110 -16.76 0.98 3.04
C TYR A 110 -15.87 -0.27 3.19
N LEU A 111 -16.42 -1.41 3.61
CA LEU A 111 -15.64 -2.65 3.71
C LEU A 111 -15.14 -3.09 2.33
N PHE A 112 -15.96 -2.99 1.32
CA PHE A 112 -15.63 -3.36 -0.06
C PHE A 112 -14.75 -2.32 -0.74
N ARG A 113 -14.95 -1.04 -0.45
CA ARG A 113 -14.03 0.03 -0.83
C ARG A 113 -12.61 -0.28 -0.36
N TRP A 114 -12.47 -0.66 0.92
CA TRP A 114 -11.16 -1.02 1.49
C TRP A 114 -10.57 -2.27 0.80
N ILE A 115 -11.40 -3.29 0.52
CA ILE A 115 -10.95 -4.49 -0.20
C ILE A 115 -10.44 -4.12 -1.60
N MET A 116 -11.21 -3.33 -2.34
CA MET A 116 -10.84 -2.88 -3.68
C MET A 116 -9.55 -2.07 -3.66
N ASP A 117 -9.44 -1.13 -2.73
CA ASP A 117 -8.25 -0.31 -2.55
C ASP A 117 -6.99 -1.16 -2.33
N ALA A 118 -7.07 -2.13 -1.43
CA ALA A 118 -5.97 -3.05 -1.18
C ALA A 118 -5.63 -3.92 -2.41
N LEU A 119 -6.64 -4.44 -3.13
CA LEU A 119 -6.44 -5.21 -4.37
C LEU A 119 -5.78 -4.37 -5.46
N MET A 120 -6.16 -3.10 -5.63
CA MET A 120 -5.53 -2.19 -6.60
C MET A 120 -4.08 -1.88 -6.28
N LEU A 121 -3.68 -1.97 -5.00
CA LEU A 121 -2.27 -1.92 -4.57
C LEU A 121 -1.57 -3.29 -4.74
N GLY A 122 -2.27 -4.28 -5.28
CA GLY A 122 -1.77 -5.63 -5.52
C GLY A 122 -1.71 -6.51 -4.27
N VAL A 123 -2.36 -6.14 -3.17
CA VAL A 123 -2.47 -6.96 -1.96
C VAL A 123 -3.53 -8.02 -2.18
N GLY A 124 -3.24 -9.29 -1.89
CA GLY A 124 -4.24 -10.35 -1.86
C GLY A 124 -5.15 -10.16 -0.64
N VAL A 125 -6.47 -10.11 -0.84
CA VAL A 125 -7.41 -9.87 0.26
C VAL A 125 -8.34 -11.06 0.44
N GLY A 126 -8.30 -11.67 1.64
CA GLY A 126 -9.33 -12.58 2.11
C GLY A 126 -10.43 -11.84 2.86
N PHE A 127 -11.64 -12.35 2.83
CA PHE A 127 -12.75 -11.84 3.64
C PHE A 127 -13.68 -12.99 4.08
N ASP A 128 -14.42 -12.75 5.15
CA ASP A 128 -15.44 -13.68 5.65
C ASP A 128 -16.85 -13.27 5.18
N THR A 129 -17.82 -14.09 5.51
CA THR A 129 -19.25 -13.83 5.27
C THR A 129 -20.03 -13.64 6.58
N LEU A 130 -19.36 -13.30 7.68
CA LEU A 130 -20.00 -13.20 9.01
C LEU A 130 -21.06 -12.10 9.09
N GLY A 131 -21.00 -11.13 8.19
CA GLY A 131 -21.99 -10.04 8.09
C GLY A 131 -23.23 -10.39 7.27
N SER A 132 -23.27 -11.54 6.57
CA SER A 132 -24.33 -11.87 5.62
C SER A 132 -25.76 -11.88 6.20
N ARG A 133 -25.90 -12.15 7.51
CA ARG A 133 -27.20 -12.15 8.22
C ARG A 133 -27.57 -10.83 8.86
N LYS A 134 -26.68 -9.84 8.79
CA LYS A 134 -26.87 -8.52 9.44
C LYS A 134 -27.44 -7.46 8.51
N LEU A 135 -27.52 -7.78 7.23
CA LEU A 135 -27.92 -6.83 6.21
C LEU A 135 -28.92 -7.48 5.25
N THR A 136 -29.97 -6.75 4.90
CA THR A 136 -30.89 -7.10 3.83
C THR A 136 -30.66 -6.15 2.67
N VAL A 137 -30.30 -6.72 1.51
CA VAL A 137 -30.12 -5.95 0.29
C VAL A 137 -31.47 -5.39 -0.17
N LYS A 138 -31.52 -4.10 -0.46
CA LYS A 138 -32.71 -3.38 -0.91
C LYS A 138 -32.50 -2.82 -2.31
N GLN A 139 -33.59 -2.60 -3.03
CA GLN A 139 -33.56 -1.80 -4.23
C GLN A 139 -33.25 -0.35 -3.83
N PRO A 140 -32.19 0.30 -4.35
CA PRO A 140 -31.94 1.71 -4.05
C PRO A 140 -33.07 2.57 -4.65
N GLU A 141 -33.37 3.68 -3.97
CA GLU A 141 -34.26 4.69 -4.52
C GLU A 141 -33.58 5.38 -5.70
N TRP A 142 -34.35 5.59 -6.78
CA TRP A 142 -33.86 6.34 -7.92
C TRP A 142 -33.81 7.82 -7.53
N ILE A 143 -32.62 8.44 -7.70
CA ILE A 143 -32.46 9.88 -7.60
C ILE A 143 -31.84 10.40 -8.89
N ASP A 144 -32.18 11.62 -9.26
CA ASP A 144 -31.71 12.26 -10.50
C ASP A 144 -30.36 12.95 -10.31
N GLU A 145 -29.46 12.25 -9.62
CA GLU A 145 -28.07 12.67 -9.42
C GLU A 145 -27.13 11.72 -10.13
N VAL A 146 -26.11 12.29 -10.79
CA VAL A 146 -25.08 11.54 -11.51
C VAL A 146 -23.79 11.62 -10.73
N HIS A 147 -23.27 10.48 -10.31
CA HIS A 147 -21.93 10.38 -9.73
C HIS A 147 -20.90 10.27 -10.85
N TYR A 148 -20.03 11.27 -10.95
CA TYR A 148 -18.90 11.25 -11.88
C TYR A 148 -17.71 10.59 -11.19
N VAL A 149 -17.29 9.44 -11.72
CA VAL A 149 -16.14 8.68 -11.20
C VAL A 149 -14.85 9.40 -11.58
N PRO A 150 -14.06 9.90 -10.64
CA PRO A 150 -12.70 10.35 -10.92
C PRO A 150 -11.85 9.21 -11.49
N ASP A 151 -11.01 9.51 -12.49
CA ASP A 151 -10.16 8.50 -13.12
C ASP A 151 -8.86 8.31 -12.30
N ASP A 152 -9.05 7.99 -11.03
CA ASP A 152 -7.99 7.60 -10.12
C ASP A 152 -8.44 6.44 -9.22
N ARG A 153 -7.49 5.86 -8.51
CA ARG A 153 -7.73 4.70 -7.64
C ARG A 153 -8.77 4.99 -6.56
N GLU A 154 -8.67 6.15 -5.95
CA GLU A 154 -9.55 6.60 -4.87
C GLU A 154 -10.98 6.76 -5.35
N GLY A 155 -11.17 7.38 -6.52
CA GLY A 155 -12.48 7.60 -7.14
C GLY A 155 -13.18 6.29 -7.51
N TRP A 156 -12.46 5.35 -8.10
CA TRP A 156 -13.01 4.03 -8.38
C TRP A 156 -13.42 3.29 -7.10
N CYS A 157 -12.59 3.33 -6.06
CA CYS A 157 -12.92 2.71 -4.77
C CYS A 157 -14.12 3.37 -4.09
N GLU A 158 -14.24 4.69 -4.18
CA GLU A 158 -15.38 5.43 -3.63
C GLU A 158 -16.67 5.12 -4.37
N SER A 159 -16.63 5.00 -5.70
CA SER A 159 -17.79 4.65 -6.52
C SER A 159 -18.36 3.29 -6.15
N VAL A 160 -17.51 2.31 -5.84
CA VAL A 160 -17.95 1.00 -5.33
C VAL A 160 -18.65 1.14 -3.98
N GLN A 161 -18.13 1.99 -3.10
CA GLN A 161 -18.79 2.24 -1.81
C GLN A 161 -20.17 2.87 -2.00
N ILE A 162 -20.27 3.93 -2.78
CA ILE A 162 -21.54 4.63 -3.06
C ILE A 162 -22.57 3.67 -3.64
N LEU A 163 -22.17 2.87 -4.65
CA LEU A 163 -23.05 1.86 -5.25
C LEU A 163 -23.60 0.88 -4.20
N LEU A 164 -22.72 0.32 -3.39
CA LEU A 164 -23.10 -0.68 -2.40
C LEU A 164 -23.93 -0.10 -1.26
N ASP A 165 -23.62 1.13 -0.80
CA ASP A 165 -24.38 1.81 0.23
C ASP A 165 -25.82 2.10 -0.22
N GLY A 166 -26.03 2.35 -1.51
CA GLY A 166 -27.37 2.43 -2.11
C GLY A 166 -28.17 1.14 -1.92
N TYR A 167 -27.57 -0.01 -2.16
CA TYR A 167 -28.21 -1.31 -1.96
C TYR A 167 -28.32 -1.75 -0.49
N PHE A 168 -27.41 -1.31 0.34
CA PHE A 168 -27.35 -1.74 1.74
C PHE A 168 -28.25 -0.88 2.63
N PHE A 169 -28.30 0.41 2.40
CA PHE A 169 -29.01 1.36 3.27
C PHE A 169 -30.16 2.08 2.57
N GLY A 170 -30.31 1.92 1.26
CA GLY A 170 -31.28 2.68 0.47
C GLY A 170 -30.89 4.15 0.30
N GLN A 171 -29.63 4.51 0.56
CA GLN A 171 -29.07 5.85 0.43
C GLN A 171 -27.96 5.85 -0.63
N ARG A 172 -27.75 7.00 -1.19
CA ARG A 172 -26.57 7.26 -2.01
C ARG A 172 -25.44 7.86 -1.20
#